data_021f682897542b61cb99c3e0223fc078
#
_entry.id   021f682897542b61cb99c3e0223fc078
#
_cell.length_a   1.000
_cell.length_b   1.000
_cell.length_c   1.000
_cell.angle_alpha   90.00
_cell.angle_beta   90.00
_cell.angle_gamma   90.00
#
_symmetry.space_group_name_H-M   'P 1'
#
loop_
_entity.id
_entity.type
_entity.pdbx_description
1 polymer ?
#
loop_
_entity_poly.entity_id
_entity_poly.type
_entity_poly.pdbx_seq_one_letter_code
_entity_poly.pdbx_strand_id
1 'polypeptide(L)'
;MGSDDDKPQPKKPKFMDYMNNNLNWNQQFNPINTPKKNCPFCNQEFIYDSPLNQNIYLRHEKNCRYEYNKIVNKNNNLNSNKNINKKPNNNVNHNINQGLNKKPKMIGSLVLTDSLNEFLNGPKKEVPRGNKYGTFEEKVDYLRYDISQKKIDFTEGCETLYITRDNVLENSLVQLVVINLFKEIKIIFTGEESSDAGGLIREWLTILFTEILSEKTGLFERSDTDEVSYIIKKNVKKNEENLNKYFFVGKVLAKALLENLTVNCCFNKVIYQLILGEKINFKDLIFIDKPLYNSLKNLLTMKEQNGDDIALCEIYFSIQYQDEKGNFCYQDLIKNGNDILVTKDNLDLYIQKRIEFLTKSQLVGVNEIIKGINTIFDYNLLKIFTSEQLGLLINGTPFIDVYDWRLNTIYKNYKEYDNVIINFWEVISNLSQNDLSNFLLFCTGSSRVPIGGFKSLESNRGQISKFEIVKINYKPGVKNFLRVHTCFNRLDLPEYPDKYDLEEAVKFALENQVLGYGIE
;
A
#
# COMPACT_ATOMS: atom_id res chain seq x y z
N MET A 1 15.44 -70.06 30.58
CA MET A 1 16.55 -69.91 29.63
C MET A 1 15.96 -69.67 28.29
N GLY A 2 16.17 -68.49 27.72
CA GLY A 2 15.63 -68.05 26.45
C GLY A 2 15.40 -66.54 26.50
N SER A 3 16.42 -65.77 26.12
CA SER A 3 16.49 -64.34 26.14
C SER A 3 15.68 -63.75 24.98
N ASP A 4 14.70 -62.93 25.29
CA ASP A 4 14.01 -62.02 24.37
C ASP A 4 14.76 -60.68 24.30
N ASP A 5 15.68 -60.55 23.36
CA ASP A 5 16.30 -59.29 22.98
C ASP A 5 16.44 -59.26 21.44
N ASP A 6 15.38 -58.82 20.75
CA ASP A 6 15.48 -58.32 19.37
C ASP A 6 14.18 -57.59 18.97
N LYS A 7 14.04 -56.34 19.46
CA LYS A 7 13.13 -55.35 18.84
C LYS A 7 13.96 -54.35 18.08
N PRO A 8 13.73 -54.16 16.76
CA PRO A 8 14.45 -53.15 16.00
C PRO A 8 14.08 -51.74 16.45
N GLN A 9 15.09 -50.95 16.79
CA GLN A 9 14.94 -49.54 17.07
C GLN A 9 14.47 -48.76 15.84
N PRO A 10 13.60 -47.76 16.00
CA PRO A 10 13.15 -46.94 14.89
C PRO A 10 14.32 -46.13 14.31
N LYS A 11 14.49 -46.19 12.97
CA LYS A 11 15.49 -45.42 12.23
C LYS A 11 15.22 -43.94 12.41
N LYS A 12 16.18 -43.20 12.94
CA LYS A 12 16.17 -41.72 13.00
C LYS A 12 15.97 -41.12 11.60
N PRO A 13 15.18 -40.04 11.44
CA PRO A 13 15.03 -39.37 10.17
C PRO A 13 16.38 -38.85 9.68
N LYS A 14 16.66 -38.98 8.37
CA LYS A 14 17.90 -38.54 7.71
C LYS A 14 18.22 -37.03 7.90
N PHE A 15 17.25 -36.24 8.35
CA PHE A 15 17.42 -34.81 8.66
C PHE A 15 18.24 -34.58 9.94
N MET A 16 18.14 -35.47 10.94
CA MET A 16 18.93 -35.38 12.18
C MET A 16 20.42 -35.69 11.95
N ASP A 17 20.72 -36.57 10.99
CA ASP A 17 22.12 -36.89 10.64
C ASP A 17 22.80 -35.72 9.89
N TYR A 18 22.05 -34.92 9.16
CA TYR A 18 22.57 -33.72 8.49
C TYR A 18 22.88 -32.60 9.49
N MET A 19 22.09 -32.46 10.55
CA MET A 19 22.32 -31.46 11.60
C MET A 19 23.45 -31.85 12.55
N ASN A 20 23.59 -33.13 12.86
CA ASN A 20 24.66 -33.63 13.77
C ASN A 20 26.04 -33.61 13.09
N ASN A 21 26.13 -33.69 11.78
CA ASN A 21 27.41 -33.62 11.05
C ASN A 21 27.88 -32.18 10.74
N ASN A 22 27.00 -31.16 10.88
CA ASN A 22 27.35 -29.76 10.57
C ASN A 22 27.37 -28.83 11.78
N LEU A 23 27.05 -29.30 13.00
CA LEU A 23 27.01 -28.46 14.18
C LEU A 23 27.85 -29.08 15.30
N ASN A 24 29.16 -29.08 15.14
CA ASN A 24 30.09 -29.34 16.23
C ASN A 24 30.32 -28.03 17.00
N TRP A 25 29.43 -27.72 17.95
CA TRP A 25 29.39 -26.47 18.73
C TRP A 25 30.53 -26.27 19.70
N ASN A 26 31.50 -27.22 19.79
CA ASN A 26 32.65 -27.14 20.68
C ASN A 26 33.98 -26.79 19.99
N GLN A 27 33.97 -26.38 18.76
CA GLN A 27 35.15 -25.73 18.19
C GLN A 27 35.00 -24.22 18.34
N GLN A 28 35.93 -23.64 19.09
CA GLN A 28 36.15 -22.21 19.24
C GLN A 28 35.89 -21.48 17.91
N PHE A 29 34.90 -20.59 17.91
CA PHE A 29 34.68 -19.65 16.84
C PHE A 29 35.98 -18.87 16.63
N ASN A 30 36.71 -19.23 15.59
CA ASN A 30 37.83 -18.46 15.13
C ASN A 30 37.25 -17.48 14.09
N PRO A 31 37.12 -16.18 14.42
CA PRO A 31 36.42 -15.22 13.54
C PRO A 31 37.18 -14.94 12.24
N ILE A 32 38.29 -15.63 11.99
CA ILE A 32 39.21 -15.34 10.86
C ILE A 32 38.81 -16.06 9.55
N ASN A 33 37.86 -17.01 9.55
CA ASN A 33 37.56 -17.83 8.36
C ASN A 33 36.09 -17.85 7.91
N THR A 34 35.25 -16.97 8.40
CA THR A 34 33.90 -16.84 7.82
C THR A 34 33.99 -16.09 6.49
N PRO A 35 33.44 -16.64 5.38
CA PRO A 35 33.44 -15.94 4.11
C PRO A 35 32.70 -14.61 4.24
N LYS A 36 33.38 -13.53 3.89
CA LYS A 36 32.86 -12.18 3.98
C LYS A 36 32.73 -11.57 2.58
N LYS A 37 31.78 -10.72 2.40
CA LYS A 37 31.57 -10.00 1.14
C LYS A 37 31.24 -8.54 1.41
N ASN A 38 31.91 -7.64 0.71
CA ASN A 38 31.66 -6.22 0.85
C ASN A 38 30.65 -5.74 -0.20
N CYS A 39 29.78 -4.85 0.20
CA CYS A 39 28.89 -4.19 -0.75
C CYS A 39 29.70 -3.28 -1.70
N PRO A 40 29.56 -3.43 -3.04
CA PRO A 40 30.35 -2.65 -3.99
C PRO A 40 29.98 -1.16 -4.03
N PHE A 41 28.89 -0.76 -3.37
CA PHE A 41 28.38 0.61 -3.38
C PHE A 41 28.70 1.39 -2.10
N CYS A 42 28.68 0.75 -0.93
CA CYS A 42 28.95 1.42 0.36
C CYS A 42 30.12 0.81 1.14
N ASN A 43 30.74 -0.24 0.62
CA ASN A 43 31.84 -1.01 1.21
C ASN A 43 31.53 -1.66 2.57
N GLN A 44 30.26 -1.75 2.97
CA GLN A 44 29.85 -2.46 4.19
C GLN A 44 30.13 -3.95 4.06
N GLU A 45 30.76 -4.53 5.09
CA GLU A 45 31.12 -5.95 5.13
C GLU A 45 29.94 -6.79 5.63
N PHE A 46 29.70 -7.93 4.99
CA PHE A 46 28.67 -8.91 5.33
C PHE A 46 29.28 -10.30 5.47
N ILE A 47 28.80 -11.07 6.44
CA ILE A 47 29.08 -12.50 6.52
C ILE A 47 28.28 -13.19 5.40
N TYR A 48 28.94 -14.06 4.63
CA TYR A 48 28.39 -14.67 3.40
C TYR A 48 28.43 -16.21 3.47
N ASP A 49 28.15 -16.76 4.65
CA ASP A 49 28.35 -18.17 5.01
C ASP A 49 27.11 -19.05 4.88
N SER A 50 25.94 -18.46 4.75
CA SER A 50 24.66 -19.18 4.70
C SER A 50 23.71 -18.58 3.65
N PRO A 51 22.72 -19.34 3.16
CA PRO A 51 21.71 -18.81 2.26
C PRO A 51 20.96 -17.58 2.80
N LEU A 52 20.77 -17.51 4.12
CA LEU A 52 20.17 -16.37 4.78
C LEU A 52 21.05 -15.13 4.69
N ASN A 53 22.34 -15.26 5.03
CA ASN A 53 23.31 -14.19 4.98
C ASN A 53 23.56 -13.72 3.53
N GLN A 54 23.53 -14.65 2.56
CA GLN A 54 23.59 -14.34 1.14
C GLN A 54 22.40 -13.51 0.68
N ASN A 55 21.18 -13.86 1.13
CA ASN A 55 19.97 -13.09 0.82
C ASN A 55 19.99 -11.69 1.46
N ILE A 56 20.50 -11.56 2.68
CA ILE A 56 20.67 -10.27 3.36
C ILE A 56 21.64 -9.39 2.56
N TYR A 57 22.77 -9.94 2.14
CA TYR A 57 23.74 -9.24 1.29
C TYR A 57 23.11 -8.79 -0.04
N LEU A 58 22.43 -9.68 -0.76
CA LEU A 58 21.83 -9.37 -2.06
C LEU A 58 20.76 -8.28 -1.96
N ARG A 59 19.95 -8.30 -0.89
CA ARG A 59 18.94 -7.25 -0.63
C ARG A 59 19.62 -5.92 -0.32
N HIS A 60 20.63 -5.92 0.54
CA HIS A 60 21.41 -4.73 0.84
C HIS A 60 22.09 -4.17 -0.42
N GLU A 61 22.75 -5.00 -1.21
CA GLU A 61 23.39 -4.59 -2.47
C GLU A 61 22.38 -3.95 -3.43
N LYS A 62 21.18 -4.52 -3.56
CA LYS A 62 20.10 -3.97 -4.40
C LYS A 62 19.66 -2.58 -3.93
N ASN A 63 19.51 -2.38 -2.63
CA ASN A 63 19.14 -1.10 -2.05
C ASN A 63 20.26 -0.06 -2.20
N CYS A 64 21.50 -0.43 -1.91
CA CYS A 64 22.65 0.44 -2.11
C CYS A 64 22.86 0.83 -3.57
N ARG A 65 22.63 -0.10 -4.50
CA ARG A 65 22.65 0.18 -5.96
C ARG A 65 21.59 1.21 -6.33
N TYR A 66 20.40 1.10 -5.77
CA TYR A 66 19.32 2.05 -5.99
C TYR A 66 19.70 3.46 -5.50
N GLU A 67 20.20 3.59 -4.26
CA GLU A 67 20.62 4.87 -3.69
C GLU A 67 21.86 5.44 -4.40
N TYR A 68 22.83 4.62 -4.76
CA TYR A 68 23.98 5.02 -5.55
C TYR A 68 23.58 5.62 -6.91
N ASN A 69 22.68 4.95 -7.64
CA ASN A 69 22.17 5.43 -8.92
C ASN A 69 21.39 6.74 -8.76
N LYS A 70 20.66 6.92 -7.66
CA LYS A 70 19.96 8.16 -7.32
C LYS A 70 20.93 9.32 -7.10
N ILE A 71 22.06 9.08 -6.43
CA ILE A 71 23.12 10.06 -6.20
C ILE A 71 23.84 10.41 -7.52
N VAL A 72 24.20 9.41 -8.31
CA VAL A 72 24.86 9.60 -9.62
C VAL A 72 23.97 10.40 -10.57
N ASN A 73 22.67 10.08 -10.64
CA ASN A 73 21.72 10.84 -11.46
C ASN A 73 21.54 12.27 -10.97
N LYS A 74 21.58 12.50 -9.65
CA LYS A 74 21.54 13.86 -9.06
C LYS A 74 22.80 14.66 -9.40
N ASN A 75 23.98 14.02 -9.38
CA ASN A 75 25.25 14.66 -9.71
C ASN A 75 25.37 14.94 -11.22
N ASN A 76 24.87 14.06 -12.08
CA ASN A 76 24.82 14.28 -13.52
C ASN A 76 23.91 15.46 -13.88
N ASN A 77 22.78 15.63 -13.17
CA ASN A 77 21.90 16.79 -13.32
C ASN A 77 22.55 18.09 -12.80
N LEU A 78 23.38 18.02 -11.77
CA LEU A 78 24.13 19.18 -11.26
C LEU A 78 25.28 19.60 -12.20
N ASN A 79 25.93 18.64 -12.86
CA ASN A 79 27.00 18.94 -13.84
C ASN A 79 26.46 19.45 -15.18
N SER A 80 25.27 19.03 -15.59
CA SER A 80 24.60 19.61 -16.76
C SER A 80 24.18 21.07 -16.55
N ASN A 81 23.91 21.49 -15.33
CA ASN A 81 23.58 22.89 -14.97
C ASN A 81 24.81 23.79 -14.77
N LYS A 82 26.02 23.23 -14.60
CA LYS A 82 27.26 24.03 -14.46
C LYS A 82 27.88 24.50 -15.79
N ASN A 83 27.45 23.94 -16.91
CA ASN A 83 27.97 24.30 -18.24
C ASN A 83 27.22 25.42 -18.98
N ILE A 84 26.26 26.07 -18.31
CA ILE A 84 25.42 27.13 -18.94
C ILE A 84 25.87 28.57 -18.58
N ASN A 85 26.95 28.76 -17.81
CA ASN A 85 27.44 30.09 -17.45
C ASN A 85 28.85 30.38 -17.98
N LYS A 86 29.02 30.46 -19.31
CA LYS A 86 30.11 31.24 -19.92
C LYS A 86 29.53 31.97 -21.12
N LYS A 87 29.25 33.26 -20.94
CA LYS A 87 29.10 34.20 -22.06
C LYS A 87 30.43 34.39 -22.77
N PRO A 88 30.43 34.51 -24.06
CA PRO A 88 31.22 35.55 -24.73
C PRO A 88 30.34 36.54 -25.50
N ASN A 89 30.84 37.74 -25.47
CA ASN A 89 30.34 38.90 -26.17
C ASN A 89 30.66 38.83 -27.67
N ASN A 90 29.78 39.50 -28.44
CA ASN A 90 29.99 40.27 -29.67
C ASN A 90 29.94 39.60 -31.02
N ASN A 91 28.87 40.03 -31.67
CA ASN A 91 28.84 40.64 -33.03
C ASN A 91 28.79 39.77 -34.30
N VAL A 92 27.74 40.18 -35.08
CA VAL A 92 27.67 40.36 -36.53
C VAL A 92 27.12 39.20 -37.38
N ASN A 93 25.88 39.50 -37.80
CA ASN A 93 25.29 39.31 -39.14
C ASN A 93 25.57 38.07 -40.00
N HIS A 94 24.50 37.60 -40.45
CA HIS A 94 24.04 37.22 -41.80
C HIS A 94 23.67 35.77 -42.05
N ASN A 95 22.38 35.66 -42.32
CA ASN A 95 21.79 34.91 -43.44
C ASN A 95 21.78 33.39 -43.54
N ILE A 96 20.53 32.94 -43.57
CA ILE A 96 19.93 32.05 -44.59
C ILE A 96 20.23 30.55 -44.51
N ASN A 97 19.14 29.82 -44.33
CA ASN A 97 18.86 28.47 -44.84
C ASN A 97 19.90 27.37 -44.62
N GLN A 98 19.56 26.49 -43.80
CA GLN A 98 19.53 25.08 -44.19
C GLN A 98 18.74 24.26 -43.17
N GLY A 99 17.76 23.70 -43.71
CA GLY A 99 16.85 22.78 -43.15
C GLY A 99 17.41 21.42 -42.73
N LEU A 100 16.62 20.78 -41.94
CA LEU A 100 16.42 19.35 -41.91
C LEU A 100 17.66 18.46 -41.84
N ASN A 101 18.00 18.03 -40.65
CA ASN A 101 18.36 16.64 -40.40
C ASN A 101 18.61 16.40 -38.90
N LYS A 102 17.54 16.30 -38.11
CA LYS A 102 17.60 15.57 -36.85
C LYS A 102 17.03 14.18 -37.11
N LYS A 103 17.92 13.19 -37.26
CA LYS A 103 17.54 11.78 -37.28
C LYS A 103 16.81 11.45 -35.97
N PRO A 104 15.63 10.78 -36.04
CA PRO A 104 14.92 10.34 -34.84
C PRO A 104 15.72 9.28 -34.10
N LYS A 105 15.85 9.41 -32.77
CA LYS A 105 16.39 8.36 -31.90
C LYS A 105 15.35 7.25 -31.80
N MET A 106 15.65 6.14 -32.42
CA MET A 106 14.90 4.88 -32.24
C MET A 106 15.16 4.33 -30.82
N ILE A 107 14.15 4.30 -29.98
CA ILE A 107 14.09 3.45 -28.80
C ILE A 107 12.82 2.62 -28.96
N GLY A 108 13.01 1.36 -29.37
CA GLY A 108 11.93 0.38 -29.42
C GLY A 108 10.69 0.83 -30.23
N SER A 109 10.81 0.99 -31.51
CA SER A 109 9.75 1.07 -32.55
C SER A 109 8.64 2.15 -32.43
N LEU A 110 8.72 3.14 -31.56
CA LEU A 110 7.69 4.21 -31.49
C LEU A 110 8.32 5.60 -31.58
N VAL A 111 8.14 6.27 -32.72
CA VAL A 111 8.44 7.71 -32.86
C VAL A 111 7.18 8.48 -32.49
N LEU A 112 7.08 8.88 -31.22
CA LEU A 112 5.99 9.73 -30.72
C LEU A 112 6.30 11.20 -31.04
N THR A 113 5.32 11.93 -31.61
CA THR A 113 5.40 13.39 -31.67
C THR A 113 5.31 13.95 -30.24
N ASP A 114 5.92 15.12 -29.97
CA ASP A 114 5.94 15.69 -28.61
C ASP A 114 4.52 15.89 -28.06
N SER A 115 3.54 16.28 -28.89
CA SER A 115 2.14 16.43 -28.49
C SER A 115 1.46 15.10 -28.19
N LEU A 116 1.75 14.04 -28.94
CA LEU A 116 1.23 12.70 -28.66
C LEU A 116 1.89 12.11 -27.40
N ASN A 117 3.16 12.40 -27.19
CA ASN A 117 3.89 11.98 -26.00
C ASN A 117 3.33 12.63 -24.72
N GLU A 118 2.95 13.90 -24.79
CA GLU A 118 2.29 14.62 -23.68
C GLU A 118 0.87 14.09 -23.46
N PHE A 119 0.13 13.77 -24.51
CA PHE A 119 -1.20 13.18 -24.44
C PHE A 119 -1.18 11.77 -23.81
N LEU A 120 -0.23 10.91 -24.22
CA LEU A 120 -0.14 9.52 -23.74
C LEU A 120 0.45 9.39 -22.33
N ASN A 121 1.32 10.32 -21.94
CA ASN A 121 2.06 10.27 -20.68
C ASN A 121 1.60 11.33 -19.66
N GLY A 122 0.66 12.19 -20.04
CA GLY A 122 0.28 13.39 -19.30
C GLY A 122 1.30 14.53 -19.47
N PRO A 123 0.93 15.76 -19.10
CA PRO A 123 1.83 16.91 -19.13
C PRO A 123 3.07 16.56 -18.29
N LYS A 124 4.26 16.89 -18.79
CA LYS A 124 5.48 16.83 -17.96
C LYS A 124 5.16 17.57 -16.67
N LYS A 125 5.15 16.87 -15.54
CA LYS A 125 4.92 17.51 -14.25
C LYS A 125 5.89 18.69 -14.15
N GLU A 126 5.40 19.89 -14.27
CA GLU A 126 6.15 21.04 -13.79
C GLU A 126 6.26 20.82 -12.29
N VAL A 127 7.42 20.40 -11.85
CA VAL A 127 7.76 20.37 -10.41
C VAL A 127 7.53 21.81 -9.97
N PRO A 128 6.59 22.07 -9.03
CA PRO A 128 6.35 23.42 -8.57
C PRO A 128 7.70 24.03 -8.17
N ARG A 129 8.03 25.18 -8.77
CA ARG A 129 9.28 25.89 -8.47
C ARG A 129 9.27 26.26 -6.99
N GLY A 130 10.10 25.55 -6.22
CA GLY A 130 10.15 25.63 -4.77
C GLY A 130 9.40 24.46 -4.13
N ASN A 131 10.09 23.33 -3.99
CA ASN A 131 9.64 22.23 -3.15
C ASN A 131 9.76 22.71 -1.70
N LYS A 132 8.74 23.45 -1.23
CA LYS A 132 8.66 23.96 0.14
C LYS A 132 8.67 22.81 1.16
N TYR A 133 8.34 21.61 0.71
CA TYR A 133 8.26 20.38 1.48
C TYR A 133 9.23 19.38 0.85
N GLY A 134 10.35 19.09 1.52
CA GLY A 134 11.44 18.27 0.97
C GLY A 134 11.12 16.79 0.83
N THR A 135 11.23 16.04 1.92
CA THR A 135 11.02 14.59 1.93
C THR A 135 9.54 14.25 2.14
N PHE A 136 9.21 12.97 2.00
CA PHE A 136 7.85 12.51 2.27
C PHE A 136 7.49 12.68 3.76
N GLU A 137 8.43 12.38 4.64
CA GLU A 137 8.30 12.54 6.08
C GLU A 137 7.99 14.00 6.46
N GLU A 138 8.73 14.95 5.89
CA GLU A 138 8.49 16.39 6.13
C GLU A 138 7.07 16.82 5.67
N LYS A 139 6.57 16.23 4.57
CA LYS A 139 5.19 16.47 4.11
C LYS A 139 4.17 15.90 5.09
N VAL A 140 4.41 14.69 5.62
CA VAL A 140 3.55 14.05 6.61
C VAL A 140 3.52 14.86 7.89
N ASP A 141 4.68 15.32 8.39
CA ASP A 141 4.79 16.13 9.60
C ASP A 141 4.06 17.47 9.43
N TYR A 142 4.20 18.10 8.26
CA TYR A 142 3.47 19.33 7.95
C TYR A 142 1.95 19.13 7.97
N LEU A 143 1.46 18.08 7.28
CA LEU A 143 0.02 17.76 7.28
C LEU A 143 -0.49 17.48 8.69
N ARG A 144 0.21 16.62 9.45
CA ARG A 144 -0.14 16.26 10.83
C ARG A 144 -0.20 17.48 11.75
N TYR A 145 0.78 18.37 11.63
CA TYR A 145 0.79 19.61 12.38
C TYR A 145 -0.45 20.45 12.06
N ASP A 146 -0.73 20.70 10.77
CA ASP A 146 -1.84 21.56 10.35
C ASP A 146 -3.20 21.01 10.80
N ILE A 147 -3.46 19.71 10.56
CA ILE A 147 -4.73 19.10 10.93
C ILE A 147 -4.91 18.93 12.43
N SER A 148 -3.81 18.70 13.19
CA SER A 148 -3.85 18.54 14.65
C SER A 148 -4.35 19.79 15.37
N GLN A 149 -4.14 20.98 14.79
CA GLN A 149 -4.63 22.25 15.35
C GLN A 149 -6.16 22.31 15.44
N LYS A 150 -6.86 21.43 14.72
CA LYS A 150 -8.33 21.32 14.75
C LYS A 150 -8.82 20.31 15.78
N LYS A 151 -7.93 19.46 16.30
CA LYS A 151 -8.30 18.41 17.26
C LYS A 151 -8.62 19.04 18.61
N ILE A 152 -9.74 18.67 19.18
CA ILE A 152 -10.15 19.06 20.51
C ILE A 152 -9.45 18.15 21.51
N ASP A 153 -8.90 18.75 22.58
CA ASP A 153 -8.18 18.02 23.61
C ASP A 153 -9.12 17.03 24.34
N PHE A 154 -8.58 15.87 24.71
CA PHE A 154 -9.35 14.82 25.37
C PHE A 154 -9.93 15.24 26.72
N THR A 155 -9.36 16.26 27.37
CA THR A 155 -9.89 16.83 28.62
C THR A 155 -11.25 17.47 28.45
N GLU A 156 -11.63 17.85 27.20
CA GLU A 156 -12.96 18.33 26.86
C GLU A 156 -13.96 17.19 26.56
N GLY A 157 -13.60 15.95 26.88
CA GLY A 157 -14.38 14.75 26.68
C GLY A 157 -14.18 14.08 25.33
N CYS A 158 -14.67 12.88 25.19
CA CYS A 158 -14.64 12.07 23.96
C CYS A 158 -16.05 11.80 23.47
N GLU A 159 -16.16 11.46 22.18
CA GLU A 159 -17.40 10.93 21.58
C GLU A 159 -17.38 9.41 21.65
N THR A 160 -18.54 8.79 21.90
CA THR A 160 -18.64 7.33 21.97
C THR A 160 -19.53 6.80 20.86
N LEU A 161 -19.03 5.82 20.11
CA LEU A 161 -19.77 5.07 19.11
C LEU A 161 -20.11 3.68 19.65
N TYR A 162 -21.39 3.32 19.61
CA TYR A 162 -21.89 1.99 19.95
C TYR A 162 -22.11 1.18 18.68
N ILE A 163 -21.30 0.16 18.46
CA ILE A 163 -21.23 -0.59 17.21
C ILE A 163 -21.61 -2.05 17.46
N THR A 164 -22.47 -2.60 16.63
CA THR A 164 -22.70 -4.05 16.58
C THR A 164 -21.87 -4.64 15.43
N ARG A 165 -21.20 -5.77 15.64
CA ARG A 165 -20.31 -6.37 14.65
C ARG A 165 -21.01 -6.74 13.34
N ASP A 166 -22.29 -7.12 13.40
CA ASP A 166 -23.07 -7.51 12.22
C ASP A 166 -23.56 -6.32 11.37
N ASN A 167 -23.45 -5.07 11.89
CA ASN A 167 -23.97 -3.87 11.23
C ASN A 167 -23.03 -2.66 11.40
N VAL A 168 -21.73 -2.87 11.20
CA VAL A 168 -20.72 -1.83 11.46
C VAL A 168 -20.93 -0.61 10.58
N LEU A 169 -21.17 -0.79 9.28
CA LEU A 169 -21.38 0.32 8.34
C LEU A 169 -22.64 1.13 8.71
N GLU A 170 -23.78 0.48 8.90
CA GLU A 170 -25.03 1.18 9.17
C GLU A 170 -25.00 1.91 10.53
N ASN A 171 -24.46 1.27 11.58
CA ASN A 171 -24.30 1.93 12.88
C ASN A 171 -23.38 3.15 12.77
N SER A 172 -22.31 3.05 12.00
CA SER A 172 -21.36 4.14 11.81
C SER A 172 -21.96 5.29 10.99
N LEU A 173 -22.69 4.98 9.90
CA LEU A 173 -23.38 5.97 9.07
C LEU A 173 -24.31 6.86 9.91
N VAL A 174 -25.13 6.24 10.78
CA VAL A 174 -26.08 6.97 11.61
C VAL A 174 -25.37 7.83 12.67
N GLN A 175 -24.38 7.26 13.36
CA GLN A 175 -23.76 7.93 14.52
C GLN A 175 -22.76 9.01 14.13
N LEU A 176 -21.97 8.84 13.03
CA LEU A 176 -21.02 9.86 12.59
C LEU A 176 -21.69 11.15 12.07
N VAL A 177 -22.99 11.18 11.89
CA VAL A 177 -23.71 12.41 11.53
C VAL A 177 -23.85 13.36 12.72
N VAL A 178 -24.00 12.80 13.92
CA VAL A 178 -24.39 13.57 15.12
C VAL A 178 -23.22 13.89 16.05
N ILE A 179 -22.09 13.19 15.95
CA ILE A 179 -20.93 13.38 16.82
C ILE A 179 -19.98 14.47 16.34
N ASN A 180 -19.21 15.01 17.26
CA ASN A 180 -18.14 15.95 16.93
C ASN A 180 -16.84 15.22 16.53
N LEU A 181 -16.55 15.20 15.23
CA LEU A 181 -15.39 14.50 14.68
C LEU A 181 -14.02 15.11 15.07
N PHE A 182 -13.99 16.29 15.67
CA PHE A 182 -12.74 16.89 16.18
C PHE A 182 -12.36 16.38 17.57
N LYS A 183 -13.29 15.73 18.29
CA LYS A 183 -13.03 15.03 19.54
C LYS A 183 -12.49 13.63 19.29
N GLU A 184 -11.79 13.08 20.27
CA GLU A 184 -11.41 11.66 20.28
C GLU A 184 -12.66 10.78 20.23
N ILE A 185 -12.59 9.68 19.47
CA ILE A 185 -13.68 8.72 19.35
C ILE A 185 -13.32 7.46 20.12
N LYS A 186 -14.21 7.06 21.03
CA LYS A 186 -14.19 5.77 21.71
C LYS A 186 -15.18 4.82 21.04
N ILE A 187 -14.72 3.63 20.69
CA ILE A 187 -15.57 2.57 20.13
C ILE A 187 -15.97 1.62 21.24
N ILE A 188 -17.25 1.26 21.28
CA ILE A 188 -17.79 0.21 22.15
C ILE A 188 -18.54 -0.78 21.26
N PHE A 189 -18.04 -2.01 21.19
CA PHE A 189 -18.79 -3.10 20.55
C PHE A 189 -19.86 -3.59 21.51
N THR A 190 -21.11 -3.50 21.07
CA THR A 190 -22.27 -3.83 21.90
C THR A 190 -22.31 -5.32 22.22
N GLY A 191 -22.38 -5.65 23.52
CA GLY A 191 -22.39 -7.03 24.00
C GLY A 191 -21.01 -7.59 24.34
N GLU A 192 -19.97 -6.79 24.22
CA GLU A 192 -18.60 -7.18 24.60
C GLU A 192 -18.15 -6.41 25.84
N GLU A 193 -17.44 -7.09 26.74
CA GLU A 193 -16.75 -6.43 27.85
C GLU A 193 -15.53 -5.70 27.30
N SER A 194 -15.61 -4.38 27.22
CA SER A 194 -14.50 -3.59 26.68
C SER A 194 -13.72 -2.92 27.80
N SER A 195 -12.50 -3.36 28.03
CA SER A 195 -11.49 -2.66 28.83
C SER A 195 -10.43 -2.06 27.92
N ASP A 196 -10.83 -1.27 26.90
CA ASP A 196 -9.87 -0.85 25.89
C ASP A 196 -9.51 0.63 25.92
N ALA A 197 -8.23 0.87 25.69
CA ALA A 197 -7.60 2.17 25.49
C ALA A 197 -7.23 2.42 24.00
N GLY A 198 -8.04 1.94 22.99
CA GLY A 198 -7.91 2.39 21.58
C GLY A 198 -7.53 1.33 20.53
N GLY A 199 -7.42 0.03 20.83
CA GLY A 199 -7.36 -1.04 19.81
C GLY A 199 -8.66 -1.11 19.02
N LEU A 200 -9.78 -0.88 19.71
CA LEU A 200 -11.11 -0.96 19.13
C LEU A 200 -11.36 0.03 17.98
N ILE A 201 -10.73 1.20 17.97
CA ILE A 201 -10.88 2.13 16.84
C ILE A 201 -10.20 1.61 15.58
N ARG A 202 -9.07 0.93 15.71
CA ARG A 202 -8.37 0.31 14.56
C ARG A 202 -9.13 -0.91 14.05
N GLU A 203 -9.65 -1.71 14.95
CA GLU A 203 -10.51 -2.85 14.63
C GLU A 203 -11.78 -2.37 13.93
N TRP A 204 -12.46 -1.36 14.49
CA TRP A 204 -13.62 -0.74 13.86
C TRP A 204 -13.32 -0.25 12.44
N LEU A 205 -12.21 0.48 12.21
CA LEU A 205 -11.81 0.92 10.87
C LEU A 205 -11.58 -0.26 9.92
N THR A 206 -10.97 -1.33 10.40
CA THR A 206 -10.70 -2.54 9.60
C THR A 206 -12.00 -3.21 9.16
N ILE A 207 -12.93 -3.45 10.10
CA ILE A 207 -14.22 -4.09 9.81
C ILE A 207 -15.04 -3.18 8.90
N LEU A 208 -15.09 -1.87 9.21
CA LEU A 208 -15.84 -0.88 8.44
C LEU A 208 -15.41 -0.83 6.98
N PHE A 209 -14.09 -0.77 6.71
CA PHE A 209 -13.61 -0.75 5.33
C PHE A 209 -13.75 -2.10 4.63
N THR A 210 -13.68 -3.21 5.36
CA THR A 210 -14.00 -4.53 4.80
C THR A 210 -15.46 -4.58 4.33
N GLU A 211 -16.37 -4.02 5.12
CA GLU A 211 -17.79 -3.95 4.76
C GLU A 211 -18.05 -2.98 3.60
N ILE A 212 -17.46 -1.76 3.64
CA ILE A 212 -17.56 -0.75 2.57
C ILE A 212 -17.09 -1.31 1.23
N LEU A 213 -15.98 -2.05 1.21
CA LEU A 213 -15.37 -2.61 0.01
C LEU A 213 -16.02 -3.92 -0.46
N SER A 214 -16.94 -4.47 0.33
CA SER A 214 -17.66 -5.69 -0.01
C SER A 214 -18.57 -5.49 -1.24
N GLU A 215 -18.80 -6.55 -1.99
CA GLU A 215 -19.72 -6.54 -3.14
C GLU A 215 -21.17 -6.15 -2.74
N LYS A 216 -21.54 -6.37 -1.48
CA LYS A 216 -22.88 -6.07 -0.95
C LYS A 216 -23.22 -4.58 -1.03
N THR A 217 -22.25 -3.70 -0.82
CA THR A 217 -22.46 -2.25 -0.88
C THR A 217 -22.61 -1.75 -2.31
N GLY A 218 -21.98 -2.44 -3.29
CA GLY A 218 -22.00 -2.05 -4.69
C GLY A 218 -21.33 -0.72 -5.00
N LEU A 219 -20.49 -0.19 -4.09
CA LEU A 219 -19.81 1.11 -4.25
C LEU A 219 -18.48 0.97 -4.98
N PHE A 220 -17.73 -0.07 -4.68
CA PHE A 220 -16.40 -0.32 -5.21
C PHE A 220 -16.37 -1.68 -5.93
N GLU A 221 -15.44 -1.82 -6.85
CA GLU A 221 -15.11 -3.09 -7.49
C GLU A 221 -13.61 -3.28 -7.54
N ARG A 222 -13.15 -4.53 -7.67
CA ARG A 222 -11.72 -4.82 -7.78
C ARG A 222 -11.19 -4.32 -9.11
N SER A 223 -9.96 -3.83 -9.11
CA SER A 223 -9.24 -3.43 -10.32
C SER A 223 -8.92 -4.67 -11.17
N ASP A 224 -9.05 -4.55 -12.48
CA ASP A 224 -8.72 -5.61 -13.44
C ASP A 224 -7.20 -5.93 -13.50
N THR A 225 -6.36 -5.15 -12.80
CA THR A 225 -4.90 -5.24 -12.91
C THR A 225 -4.26 -6.14 -11.88
N ASP A 226 -4.70 -6.06 -10.63
CA ASP A 226 -4.00 -6.65 -9.49
C ASP A 226 -4.90 -7.47 -8.57
N GLU A 227 -6.22 -7.49 -8.83
CA GLU A 227 -7.24 -8.20 -8.03
C GLU A 227 -7.24 -7.84 -6.53
N VAL A 228 -6.41 -6.90 -6.11
CA VAL A 228 -6.22 -6.48 -4.71
C VAL A 228 -6.76 -5.08 -4.49
N SER A 229 -6.50 -4.15 -5.43
CA SER A 229 -6.93 -2.76 -5.29
C SER A 229 -8.38 -2.55 -5.76
N TYR A 230 -8.99 -1.49 -5.27
CA TYR A 230 -10.38 -1.14 -5.55
C TYR A 230 -10.49 0.17 -6.31
N ILE A 231 -11.41 0.19 -7.27
CA ILE A 231 -11.86 1.39 -8.00
C ILE A 231 -13.32 1.68 -7.67
N ILE A 232 -13.81 2.87 -7.98
CA ILE A 232 -15.24 3.16 -7.97
C ILE A 232 -15.93 2.24 -8.98
N LYS A 233 -17.00 1.59 -8.59
CA LYS A 233 -17.74 0.68 -9.48
C LYS A 233 -18.19 1.39 -10.74
N LYS A 234 -17.91 0.79 -11.92
CA LYS A 234 -18.09 1.44 -13.23
C LYS A 234 -19.51 1.98 -13.47
N ASN A 235 -20.52 1.25 -13.08
CA ASN A 235 -21.93 1.59 -13.28
C ASN A 235 -22.68 1.83 -11.96
N VAL A 236 -22.01 2.50 -11.01
CA VAL A 236 -22.66 2.80 -9.71
C VAL A 236 -23.88 3.67 -9.90
N LYS A 237 -24.95 3.33 -9.20
CA LYS A 237 -26.17 4.17 -9.17
C LYS A 237 -25.86 5.54 -8.58
N LYS A 238 -26.23 6.59 -9.30
CA LYS A 238 -26.10 7.98 -8.84
C LYS A 238 -27.32 8.38 -8.00
N ASN A 239 -27.70 7.56 -7.02
CA ASN A 239 -28.73 7.90 -6.06
C ASN A 239 -28.12 8.58 -4.83
N GLU A 240 -28.98 9.23 -4.06
CA GLU A 240 -28.59 9.95 -2.86
C GLU A 240 -27.91 9.03 -1.82
N GLU A 241 -28.38 7.81 -1.69
CA GLU A 241 -27.84 6.82 -0.76
C GLU A 241 -26.37 6.51 -1.05
N ASN A 242 -26.02 6.17 -2.29
CA ASN A 242 -24.64 5.87 -2.68
C ASN A 242 -23.73 7.11 -2.58
N LEU A 243 -24.24 8.28 -2.96
CA LEU A 243 -23.50 9.54 -2.82
C LEU A 243 -23.19 9.83 -1.35
N ASN A 244 -24.16 9.63 -0.45
CA ASN A 244 -23.97 9.78 1.00
C ASN A 244 -22.96 8.77 1.55
N LYS A 245 -22.95 7.53 1.07
CA LYS A 245 -21.95 6.53 1.46
C LYS A 245 -20.53 6.93 1.01
N TYR A 246 -20.35 7.46 -0.20
CA TYR A 246 -19.02 7.99 -0.62
C TYR A 246 -18.60 9.22 0.21
N PHE A 247 -19.52 10.11 0.50
CA PHE A 247 -19.28 11.24 1.40
C PHE A 247 -18.84 10.77 2.78
N PHE A 248 -19.51 9.76 3.32
CA PHE A 248 -19.15 9.11 4.58
C PHE A 248 -17.74 8.52 4.53
N VAL A 249 -17.35 7.81 3.45
CA VAL A 249 -15.99 7.30 3.25
C VAL A 249 -14.98 8.42 3.40
N GLY A 250 -15.23 9.57 2.77
CA GLY A 250 -14.37 10.76 2.87
C GLY A 250 -14.23 11.28 4.31
N LYS A 251 -15.34 11.32 5.07
CA LYS A 251 -15.33 11.70 6.49
C LYS A 251 -14.47 10.76 7.33
N VAL A 252 -14.61 9.44 7.13
CA VAL A 252 -13.86 8.42 7.87
C VAL A 252 -12.37 8.49 7.53
N LEU A 253 -12.01 8.66 6.25
CA LEU A 253 -10.60 8.84 5.83
C LEU A 253 -9.98 10.08 6.49
N ALA A 254 -10.68 11.20 6.48
CA ALA A 254 -10.19 12.42 7.12
C ALA A 254 -10.07 12.27 8.63
N LYS A 255 -11.02 11.58 9.27
CA LYS A 255 -10.94 11.27 10.71
C LYS A 255 -9.76 10.36 11.03
N ALA A 256 -9.52 9.32 10.23
CA ALA A 256 -8.37 8.45 10.40
C ALA A 256 -7.05 9.23 10.29
N LEU A 257 -6.92 10.14 9.31
CA LEU A 257 -5.75 11.00 9.17
C LEU A 257 -5.58 11.96 10.36
N LEU A 258 -6.68 12.51 10.89
CA LEU A 258 -6.67 13.36 12.08
C LEU A 258 -6.18 12.60 13.33
N GLU A 259 -6.47 11.31 13.43
CA GLU A 259 -6.03 10.43 14.52
C GLU A 259 -4.68 9.72 14.24
N ASN A 260 -4.01 10.05 13.14
CA ASN A 260 -2.79 9.38 12.67
C ASN A 260 -2.96 7.86 12.47
N LEU A 261 -4.16 7.43 12.11
CA LEU A 261 -4.47 6.01 11.86
C LEU A 261 -4.37 5.70 10.39
N THR A 262 -3.85 4.53 10.08
CA THR A 262 -3.89 3.96 8.72
C THR A 262 -5.20 3.20 8.50
N VAL A 263 -5.65 3.18 7.25
CA VAL A 263 -6.88 2.52 6.84
C VAL A 263 -6.59 1.50 5.74
N ASN A 264 -7.03 0.27 5.90
CA ASN A 264 -6.85 -0.75 4.87
C ASN A 264 -7.93 -0.64 3.77
N CYS A 265 -7.97 0.51 3.07
CA CYS A 265 -8.94 0.71 1.99
C CYS A 265 -8.46 0.19 0.63
N CYS A 266 -7.18 -0.08 0.46
CA CYS A 266 -6.59 -0.62 -0.77
C CYS A 266 -7.12 0.03 -2.06
N PHE A 267 -7.35 1.35 -2.05
CA PHE A 267 -7.78 2.04 -3.26
C PHE A 267 -6.69 2.00 -4.33
N ASN A 268 -7.13 1.85 -5.56
CA ASN A 268 -6.24 1.93 -6.71
C ASN A 268 -5.65 3.33 -6.85
N LYS A 269 -4.45 3.41 -7.43
CA LYS A 269 -3.73 4.66 -7.70
C LYS A 269 -4.62 5.72 -8.35
N VAL A 270 -5.51 5.33 -9.24
CA VAL A 270 -6.41 6.25 -9.96
C VAL A 270 -7.30 7.05 -9.00
N ILE A 271 -7.81 6.43 -7.94
CA ILE A 271 -8.62 7.15 -6.93
C ILE A 271 -7.77 8.24 -6.27
N TYR A 272 -6.52 7.95 -5.89
CA TYR A 272 -5.63 8.94 -5.30
C TYR A 272 -5.26 10.06 -6.27
N GLN A 273 -5.01 9.75 -7.55
CA GLN A 273 -4.80 10.75 -8.59
C GLN A 273 -6.00 11.69 -8.71
N LEU A 274 -7.21 11.15 -8.75
CA LEU A 274 -8.43 11.95 -8.85
C LEU A 274 -8.70 12.79 -7.60
N ILE A 275 -8.43 12.27 -6.39
CA ILE A 275 -8.50 13.05 -5.15
C ILE A 275 -7.53 14.24 -5.20
N LEU A 276 -6.33 14.05 -5.74
CA LEU A 276 -5.35 15.14 -5.91
C LEU A 276 -5.67 16.09 -7.07
N GLY A 277 -6.70 15.80 -7.87
CA GLY A 277 -7.07 16.56 -9.06
C GLY A 277 -6.11 16.35 -10.24
N GLU A 278 -5.34 15.25 -10.22
CA GLU A 278 -4.48 14.86 -11.33
C GLU A 278 -5.33 14.34 -12.50
N LYS A 279 -4.88 14.60 -13.73
CA LYS A 279 -5.54 14.08 -14.93
C LYS A 279 -5.16 12.63 -15.15
N ILE A 280 -6.16 11.82 -15.46
CA ILE A 280 -5.96 10.45 -15.91
C ILE A 280 -5.45 10.48 -17.35
N ASN A 281 -4.39 9.75 -17.62
CA ASN A 281 -3.79 9.61 -18.94
C ASN A 281 -4.00 8.20 -19.51
N PHE A 282 -3.54 7.99 -20.75
CA PHE A 282 -3.72 6.71 -21.43
C PHE A 282 -3.14 5.51 -20.63
N LYS A 283 -1.98 5.67 -19.99
CA LYS A 283 -1.35 4.58 -19.23
C LYS A 283 -2.13 4.22 -17.96
N ASP A 284 -2.85 5.18 -17.40
CA ASP A 284 -3.64 4.94 -16.19
C ASP A 284 -4.90 4.10 -16.49
N LEU A 285 -5.33 4.03 -17.78
CA LEU A 285 -6.44 3.17 -18.18
C LEU A 285 -6.24 1.70 -17.83
N ILE A 286 -4.99 1.23 -17.79
CA ILE A 286 -4.69 -0.16 -17.43
C ILE A 286 -5.24 -0.51 -16.05
N PHE A 287 -5.34 0.46 -15.15
CA PHE A 287 -5.86 0.27 -13.79
C PHE A 287 -7.39 0.31 -13.72
N ILE A 288 -8.05 0.92 -14.70
CA ILE A 288 -9.51 1.07 -14.72
C ILE A 288 -10.16 -0.01 -15.61
N ASP A 289 -9.58 -0.22 -16.80
CA ASP A 289 -10.11 -1.13 -17.82
C ASP A 289 -8.97 -1.67 -18.68
N LYS A 290 -8.36 -2.75 -18.21
CA LYS A 290 -7.24 -3.41 -18.90
C LYS A 290 -7.58 -3.92 -20.29
N PRO A 291 -8.75 -4.55 -20.54
CA PRO A 291 -9.16 -4.94 -21.89
C PRO A 291 -9.23 -3.74 -22.85
N LEU A 292 -9.86 -2.65 -22.42
CA LEU A 292 -9.94 -1.42 -23.23
C LEU A 292 -8.54 -0.83 -23.48
N TYR A 293 -7.69 -0.75 -22.45
CA TYR A 293 -6.31 -0.28 -22.61
C TYR A 293 -5.58 -1.07 -23.70
N ASN A 294 -5.68 -2.41 -23.69
CA ASN A 294 -5.04 -3.26 -24.69
C ASN A 294 -5.63 -3.02 -26.10
N SER A 295 -6.95 -2.89 -26.21
CA SER A 295 -7.61 -2.62 -27.48
C SER A 295 -7.16 -1.27 -28.07
N LEU A 296 -7.15 -0.22 -27.27
CA LEU A 296 -6.68 1.11 -27.71
C LEU A 296 -5.19 1.13 -28.05
N LYS A 297 -4.38 0.36 -27.31
CA LYS A 297 -2.94 0.20 -27.60
C LYS A 297 -2.73 -0.49 -28.96
N ASN A 298 -3.54 -1.49 -29.30
CA ASN A 298 -3.48 -2.14 -30.60
C ASN A 298 -3.83 -1.16 -31.73
N LEU A 299 -4.88 -0.33 -31.56
CA LEU A 299 -5.23 0.71 -32.54
C LEU A 299 -4.11 1.74 -32.75
N LEU A 300 -3.40 2.12 -31.67
CA LEU A 300 -2.22 2.98 -31.78
C LEU A 300 -1.10 2.31 -32.55
N THR A 301 -0.88 1.02 -32.36
CA THR A 301 0.13 0.27 -33.12
C THR A 301 -0.25 0.16 -34.60
N MET A 302 -1.52 -0.06 -34.91
CA MET A 302 -2.01 -0.03 -36.30
C MET A 302 -1.81 1.35 -36.95
N LYS A 303 -2.09 2.43 -36.21
CA LYS A 303 -1.86 3.81 -36.67
C LYS A 303 -0.41 4.05 -37.09
N GLU A 304 0.54 3.48 -36.36
CA GLU A 304 1.96 3.62 -36.64
C GLU A 304 2.43 2.79 -37.83
N GLN A 305 1.86 1.62 -38.05
CA GLN A 305 2.25 0.73 -39.14
C GLN A 305 1.76 1.26 -40.49
N ASN A 306 0.46 1.46 -40.67
CA ASN A 306 -0.14 1.98 -41.88
C ASN A 306 -1.38 2.86 -41.58
N GLY A 307 -2.15 2.50 -40.58
CA GLY A 307 -3.31 3.25 -40.09
C GLY A 307 -4.59 3.12 -40.93
N ASP A 308 -4.50 2.69 -42.17
CA ASP A 308 -5.66 2.59 -43.06
C ASP A 308 -6.62 1.48 -42.63
N ASP A 309 -6.10 0.44 -41.97
CA ASP A 309 -6.88 -0.69 -41.45
C ASP A 309 -7.74 -0.34 -40.22
N ILE A 310 -7.52 0.83 -39.57
CA ILE A 310 -8.33 1.24 -38.42
C ILE A 310 -9.80 1.41 -38.78
N ALA A 311 -10.10 1.95 -39.96
CA ALA A 311 -11.46 2.10 -40.45
C ALA A 311 -12.15 0.76 -40.68
N LEU A 312 -11.40 -0.30 -40.98
CA LEU A 312 -11.92 -1.66 -41.16
C LEU A 312 -12.36 -2.30 -39.84
N CYS A 313 -11.93 -1.74 -38.68
CA CYS A 313 -12.39 -2.22 -37.38
C CYS A 313 -13.83 -1.79 -37.06
N GLU A 314 -14.47 -0.95 -37.88
CA GLU A 314 -15.86 -0.48 -37.73
C GLU A 314 -16.16 0.08 -36.33
N ILE A 315 -15.20 0.79 -35.73
CA ILE A 315 -15.34 1.41 -34.42
C ILE A 315 -15.90 2.84 -34.61
N TYR A 316 -16.92 3.19 -33.83
CA TYR A 316 -17.56 4.49 -33.86
C TYR A 316 -17.29 5.28 -32.57
N PHE A 317 -17.52 6.63 -32.60
CA PHE A 317 -17.43 7.49 -31.42
C PHE A 317 -18.60 7.28 -30.45
N SER A 318 -18.98 6.04 -30.25
CA SER A 318 -19.99 5.61 -29.28
C SER A 318 -19.46 4.44 -28.46
N ILE A 319 -20.10 4.20 -27.33
CA ILE A 319 -19.85 3.05 -26.48
C ILE A 319 -21.13 2.33 -26.19
N GLN A 320 -21.05 1.01 -26.17
CA GLN A 320 -22.09 0.17 -25.66
C GLN A 320 -21.80 -0.15 -24.18
N TYR A 321 -22.81 -0.05 -23.34
CA TYR A 321 -22.74 -0.43 -21.94
C TYR A 321 -24.06 -1.08 -21.52
N GLN A 322 -24.04 -1.82 -20.43
CA GLN A 322 -25.27 -2.34 -19.81
C GLN A 322 -25.76 -1.38 -18.75
N ASP A 323 -27.07 -1.10 -18.77
CA ASP A 323 -27.73 -0.38 -17.69
C ASP A 323 -27.87 -1.30 -16.44
N GLU A 324 -28.46 -0.74 -15.38
CA GLU A 324 -28.69 -1.47 -14.13
C GLU A 324 -29.64 -2.68 -14.26
N LYS A 325 -30.42 -2.73 -15.33
CA LYS A 325 -31.38 -3.81 -15.61
C LYS A 325 -30.78 -4.86 -16.58
N GLY A 326 -29.52 -4.65 -17.00
CA GLY A 326 -28.85 -5.51 -17.97
C GLY A 326 -29.19 -5.22 -19.43
N ASN A 327 -29.93 -4.14 -19.73
CA ASN A 327 -30.20 -3.76 -21.11
C ASN A 327 -28.97 -3.10 -21.76
N PHE A 328 -28.73 -3.42 -23.01
CA PHE A 328 -27.70 -2.74 -23.78
C PHE A 328 -28.13 -1.33 -24.14
N CYS A 329 -27.33 -0.37 -23.72
CA CYS A 329 -27.47 1.05 -24.03
C CYS A 329 -26.30 1.53 -24.85
N TYR A 330 -26.51 2.58 -25.64
CA TYR A 330 -25.44 3.24 -26.41
C TYR A 330 -25.32 4.68 -25.93
N GLN A 331 -24.09 5.16 -25.83
CA GLN A 331 -23.80 6.54 -25.49
C GLN A 331 -22.78 7.10 -26.46
N ASP A 332 -23.13 8.22 -27.10
CA ASP A 332 -22.22 8.97 -27.92
C ASP A 332 -21.13 9.65 -27.10
N LEU A 333 -19.89 9.50 -27.54
CA LEU A 333 -18.72 10.17 -26.95
C LEU A 333 -18.60 11.62 -27.38
N ILE A 334 -19.11 11.92 -28.58
CA ILE A 334 -19.22 13.25 -29.18
C ILE A 334 -20.59 13.36 -29.85
N LYS A 335 -21.03 14.57 -30.21
CA LYS A 335 -22.33 14.75 -30.87
C LYS A 335 -22.41 13.90 -32.15
N ASN A 336 -23.47 13.09 -32.27
CA ASN A 336 -23.68 12.11 -33.35
C ASN A 336 -22.54 11.10 -33.49
N GLY A 337 -21.91 10.72 -32.38
CA GLY A 337 -20.75 9.85 -32.38
C GLY A 337 -21.00 8.45 -32.95
N ASN A 338 -22.25 7.99 -32.87
CA ASN A 338 -22.63 6.67 -33.43
C ASN A 338 -22.54 6.63 -34.98
N ASP A 339 -22.55 7.77 -35.63
CA ASP A 339 -22.42 7.90 -37.09
C ASP A 339 -20.99 8.26 -37.53
N ILE A 340 -20.06 8.47 -36.59
CA ILE A 340 -18.71 8.91 -36.89
C ILE A 340 -17.74 7.73 -36.67
N LEU A 341 -17.20 7.24 -37.80
CA LEU A 341 -16.23 6.14 -37.82
C LEU A 341 -14.87 6.62 -37.28
N VAL A 342 -14.22 5.77 -36.47
CA VAL A 342 -12.85 6.00 -36.02
C VAL A 342 -11.89 5.66 -37.16
N THR A 343 -11.02 6.61 -37.47
CA THR A 343 -10.00 6.54 -38.52
C THR A 343 -8.64 6.92 -37.95
N LYS A 344 -7.60 6.77 -38.76
CA LYS A 344 -6.23 7.18 -38.39
C LYS A 344 -6.18 8.66 -37.94
N ASP A 345 -6.94 9.56 -38.57
CA ASP A 345 -6.87 10.98 -38.32
C ASP A 345 -7.58 11.42 -37.05
N ASN A 346 -8.61 10.69 -36.62
CA ASN A 346 -9.41 11.03 -35.44
C ASN A 346 -9.21 10.06 -34.24
N LEU A 347 -8.31 9.08 -34.36
CA LEU A 347 -8.06 8.08 -33.30
C LEU A 347 -7.66 8.73 -31.97
N ASP A 348 -6.81 9.75 -32.00
CA ASP A 348 -6.35 10.42 -30.77
C ASP A 348 -7.53 11.09 -30.04
N LEU A 349 -8.44 11.70 -30.78
CA LEU A 349 -9.67 12.26 -30.23
C LEU A 349 -10.56 11.16 -29.63
N TYR A 350 -10.69 10.04 -30.32
CA TYR A 350 -11.45 8.88 -29.81
C TYR A 350 -10.88 8.40 -28.48
N ILE A 351 -9.57 8.17 -28.38
CA ILE A 351 -8.89 7.74 -27.16
C ILE A 351 -9.11 8.76 -26.04
N GLN A 352 -8.96 10.06 -26.34
CA GLN A 352 -9.22 11.12 -25.36
C GLN A 352 -10.66 11.04 -24.83
N LYS A 353 -11.64 10.85 -25.70
CA LYS A 353 -13.06 10.78 -25.30
C LYS A 353 -13.35 9.52 -24.48
N ARG A 354 -12.69 8.40 -24.77
CA ARG A 354 -12.76 7.18 -23.93
C ARG A 354 -12.21 7.41 -22.52
N ILE A 355 -11.06 8.07 -22.40
CA ILE A 355 -10.46 8.44 -21.11
C ILE A 355 -11.40 9.38 -20.34
N GLU A 356 -11.94 10.42 -20.99
CA GLU A 356 -12.88 11.36 -20.36
C GLU A 356 -14.12 10.65 -19.84
N PHE A 357 -14.67 9.70 -20.61
CA PHE A 357 -15.84 8.93 -20.21
C PHE A 357 -15.58 8.09 -18.95
N LEU A 358 -14.47 7.32 -18.92
CA LEU A 358 -14.10 6.50 -17.76
C LEU A 358 -13.78 7.35 -16.55
N THR A 359 -13.07 8.46 -16.74
CA THR A 359 -12.76 9.41 -15.66
C THR A 359 -14.04 9.94 -15.02
N LYS A 360 -15.04 10.32 -15.82
CA LYS A 360 -16.34 10.77 -15.30
C LYS A 360 -17.03 9.73 -14.42
N SER A 361 -16.91 8.45 -14.75
CA SER A 361 -17.51 7.39 -13.94
C SER A 361 -16.86 7.31 -12.55
N GLN A 362 -15.53 7.43 -12.48
CA GLN A 362 -14.77 7.43 -11.23
C GLN A 362 -15.00 8.69 -10.40
N LEU A 363 -15.14 9.85 -11.05
CA LEU A 363 -15.37 11.14 -10.37
C LEU A 363 -16.69 11.19 -9.60
N VAL A 364 -17.67 10.35 -9.91
CA VAL A 364 -18.95 10.31 -9.17
C VAL A 364 -18.69 10.06 -7.68
N GLY A 365 -17.95 9.00 -7.33
CA GLY A 365 -17.66 8.68 -5.95
C GLY A 365 -16.54 9.56 -5.37
N VAL A 366 -15.49 9.85 -6.16
CA VAL A 366 -14.33 10.63 -5.68
C VAL A 366 -14.73 12.04 -5.28
N ASN A 367 -15.64 12.72 -6.00
CA ASN A 367 -16.09 14.05 -5.63
C ASN A 367 -16.81 14.06 -4.27
N GLU A 368 -17.59 13.03 -3.97
CA GLU A 368 -18.25 12.91 -2.67
C GLU A 368 -17.24 12.59 -1.56
N ILE A 369 -16.24 11.74 -1.82
CA ILE A 369 -15.13 11.48 -0.90
C ILE A 369 -14.41 12.81 -0.57
N ILE A 370 -14.09 13.64 -1.56
CA ILE A 370 -13.46 14.95 -1.35
C ILE A 370 -14.35 15.86 -0.49
N LYS A 371 -15.66 15.91 -0.74
CA LYS A 371 -16.59 16.65 0.10
C LYS A 371 -16.58 16.16 1.55
N GLY A 372 -16.54 14.85 1.76
CA GLY A 372 -16.41 14.24 3.08
C GLY A 372 -15.12 14.66 3.78
N ILE A 373 -13.99 14.61 3.09
CA ILE A 373 -12.69 15.07 3.63
C ILE A 373 -12.75 16.53 4.07
N ASN A 374 -13.35 17.40 3.25
CA ASN A 374 -13.49 18.82 3.52
C ASN A 374 -14.32 19.15 4.78
N THR A 375 -15.06 18.20 5.34
CA THR A 375 -15.77 18.42 6.62
C THR A 375 -14.82 18.47 7.81
N ILE A 376 -13.61 17.96 7.70
CA ILE A 376 -12.62 17.91 8.78
C ILE A 376 -11.46 18.88 8.48
N PHE A 377 -10.87 18.82 7.29
CA PHE A 377 -9.80 19.72 6.87
C PHE A 377 -9.87 19.99 5.37
N ASP A 378 -9.22 21.08 4.93
CA ASP A 378 -9.13 21.42 3.50
C ASP A 378 -8.36 20.35 2.73
N TYR A 379 -9.02 19.63 1.81
CA TYR A 379 -8.39 18.58 1.01
C TYR A 379 -7.21 19.09 0.17
N ASN A 380 -7.11 20.40 -0.08
CA ASN A 380 -5.96 20.99 -0.80
C ASN A 380 -4.63 20.74 -0.05
N LEU A 381 -4.67 20.51 1.25
CA LEU A 381 -3.49 20.09 2.03
C LEU A 381 -2.91 18.76 1.54
N LEU A 382 -3.73 17.90 0.94
CA LEU A 382 -3.26 16.62 0.38
C LEU A 382 -2.48 16.81 -0.93
N LYS A 383 -2.61 17.94 -1.63
CA LYS A 383 -1.95 18.18 -2.92
C LYS A 383 -0.43 18.32 -2.85
N ILE A 384 0.15 18.37 -1.65
CA ILE A 384 1.61 18.30 -1.46
C ILE A 384 2.17 16.91 -1.73
N PHE A 385 1.32 15.87 -1.71
CA PHE A 385 1.69 14.48 -1.95
C PHE A 385 1.55 14.11 -3.43
N THR A 386 2.27 13.06 -3.85
CA THR A 386 1.94 12.34 -5.09
C THR A 386 0.85 11.31 -4.81
N SER A 387 0.23 10.75 -5.86
CA SER A 387 -0.77 9.71 -5.71
C SER A 387 -0.25 8.48 -4.95
N GLU A 388 1.01 8.08 -5.20
CA GLU A 388 1.68 7.00 -4.48
C GLU A 388 1.91 7.35 -3.01
N GLN A 389 2.36 8.58 -2.74
CA GLN A 389 2.56 9.08 -1.38
C GLN A 389 1.24 9.16 -0.60
N LEU A 390 0.16 9.61 -1.24
CA LEU A 390 -1.16 9.64 -0.61
C LEU A 390 -1.67 8.23 -0.30
N GLY A 391 -1.46 7.29 -1.22
CA GLY A 391 -1.78 5.88 -0.98
C GLY A 391 -1.03 5.30 0.20
N LEU A 392 0.27 5.61 0.33
CA LEU A 392 1.08 5.20 1.49
C LEU A 392 0.61 5.88 2.79
N LEU A 393 0.30 7.16 2.75
CA LEU A 393 -0.19 7.91 3.92
C LEU A 393 -1.48 7.30 4.48
N ILE A 394 -2.41 6.93 3.60
CA ILE A 394 -3.70 6.38 3.99
C ILE A 394 -3.61 4.92 4.40
N ASN A 395 -2.96 4.08 3.58
CA ASN A 395 -2.95 2.63 3.79
C ASN A 395 -1.78 2.13 4.64
N GLY A 396 -0.70 2.93 4.81
CA GLY A 396 0.58 2.41 5.29
C GLY A 396 1.30 1.55 4.23
N THR A 397 2.39 0.90 4.66
CA THR A 397 3.21 0.07 3.79
C THR A 397 2.58 -1.32 3.61
N PRO A 398 2.32 -1.78 2.39
CA PRO A 398 1.69 -3.09 2.16
C PRO A 398 2.64 -4.27 2.43
N PHE A 399 3.93 -4.02 2.45
CA PHE A 399 4.96 -5.03 2.66
C PHE A 399 5.46 -5.01 4.09
N ILE A 400 5.39 -6.16 4.77
CA ILE A 400 5.89 -6.36 6.12
C ILE A 400 7.29 -6.94 6.03
N ASP A 401 8.28 -6.13 6.41
CA ASP A 401 9.66 -6.56 6.55
C ASP A 401 9.88 -7.12 7.96
N VAL A 402 9.99 -8.45 8.06
CA VAL A 402 10.18 -9.13 9.36
C VAL A 402 11.52 -8.75 10.00
N TYR A 403 12.53 -8.40 9.20
CA TYR A 403 13.81 -7.94 9.73
C TYR A 403 13.68 -6.57 10.38
N ASP A 404 13.00 -5.61 9.73
CA ASP A 404 12.69 -4.31 10.34
C ASP A 404 11.82 -4.46 11.59
N TRP A 405 10.85 -5.40 11.58
CA TRP A 405 10.03 -5.73 12.75
C TRP A 405 10.90 -6.18 13.93
N ARG A 406 11.77 -7.15 13.70
CA ARG A 406 12.69 -7.69 14.70
C ARG A 406 13.62 -6.61 15.29
N LEU A 407 14.23 -5.78 14.43
CA LEU A 407 15.14 -4.72 14.85
C LEU A 407 14.47 -3.64 15.71
N ASN A 408 13.18 -3.44 15.54
CA ASN A 408 12.42 -2.44 16.27
C ASN A 408 11.54 -3.03 17.39
N THR A 409 11.79 -4.29 17.78
CA THR A 409 11.09 -4.97 18.86
C THR A 409 11.84 -4.80 20.20
N ILE A 410 11.09 -4.51 21.25
CA ILE A 410 11.58 -4.46 22.62
C ILE A 410 11.25 -5.79 23.31
N TYR A 411 12.24 -6.38 23.98
CA TYR A 411 12.05 -7.61 24.72
C TYR A 411 12.00 -7.33 26.23
N LYS A 412 10.94 -7.78 26.92
CA LYS A 412 10.80 -7.68 28.37
C LYS A 412 10.87 -9.06 29.00
N ASN A 413 11.83 -9.25 29.87
CA ASN A 413 12.16 -10.53 30.53
C ASN A 413 12.60 -11.64 29.56
N TYR A 414 12.83 -11.31 28.29
CA TYR A 414 13.48 -12.11 27.27
C TYR A 414 14.75 -11.41 26.80
N LYS A 415 15.68 -12.20 26.27
CA LYS A 415 16.84 -11.71 25.52
C LYS A 415 16.70 -12.11 24.05
N GLU A 416 17.28 -11.32 23.16
CA GLU A 416 17.21 -11.57 21.70
C GLU A 416 17.70 -12.97 21.28
N TYR A 417 18.60 -13.56 22.07
CA TYR A 417 19.21 -14.87 21.82
C TYR A 417 18.55 -16.00 22.59
N ASP A 418 17.47 -15.78 23.32
CA ASP A 418 16.70 -16.86 23.93
C ASP A 418 16.07 -17.73 22.85
N ASN A 419 16.12 -19.06 23.02
CA ASN A 419 15.66 -20.02 22.01
C ASN A 419 14.21 -19.74 21.56
N VAL A 420 13.33 -19.36 22.49
CA VAL A 420 11.93 -19.02 22.17
C VAL A 420 11.86 -17.80 21.23
N ILE A 421 12.71 -16.80 21.43
CA ILE A 421 12.75 -15.60 20.57
C ILE A 421 13.31 -15.93 19.19
N ILE A 422 14.34 -16.78 19.14
CA ILE A 422 14.90 -17.26 17.86
C ILE A 422 13.83 -18.04 17.09
N ASN A 423 13.18 -19.00 17.75
CA ASN A 423 12.10 -19.79 17.16
C ASN A 423 10.92 -18.91 16.71
N PHE A 424 10.54 -17.91 17.52
CA PHE A 424 9.47 -16.96 17.18
C PHE A 424 9.75 -16.25 15.86
N TRP A 425 10.91 -15.63 15.72
CA TRP A 425 11.26 -14.93 14.48
C TRP A 425 11.45 -15.87 13.28
N GLU A 426 11.87 -17.10 13.52
CA GLU A 426 11.92 -18.12 12.46
C GLU A 426 10.51 -18.48 11.98
N VAL A 427 9.56 -18.71 12.89
CA VAL A 427 8.15 -18.99 12.56
C VAL A 427 7.55 -17.82 11.80
N ILE A 428 7.69 -16.59 12.33
CA ILE A 428 7.16 -15.38 11.67
C ILE A 428 7.78 -15.16 10.28
N SER A 429 9.08 -15.41 10.12
CA SER A 429 9.76 -15.24 8.82
C SER A 429 9.29 -16.22 7.74
N ASN A 430 8.71 -17.34 8.13
CA ASN A 430 8.17 -18.35 7.21
C ASN A 430 6.71 -18.08 6.80
N LEU A 431 6.04 -17.11 7.41
CA LEU A 431 4.67 -16.74 7.06
C LEU A 431 4.60 -16.05 5.68
N SER A 432 3.48 -16.24 4.98
CA SER A 432 3.16 -15.45 3.80
C SER A 432 2.93 -13.98 4.16
N GLN A 433 3.02 -13.06 3.20
CA GLN A 433 2.72 -11.64 3.46
C GLN A 433 1.28 -11.41 3.93
N ASN A 434 0.35 -12.25 3.50
CA ASN A 434 -1.03 -12.21 3.97
C ASN A 434 -1.11 -12.64 5.45
N ASP A 435 -0.43 -13.72 5.83
CA ASP A 435 -0.42 -14.20 7.21
C ASP A 435 0.37 -13.24 8.12
N LEU A 436 1.45 -12.63 7.62
CA LEU A 436 2.16 -11.56 8.32
C LEU A 436 1.25 -10.36 8.59
N SER A 437 0.44 -9.96 7.59
CA SER A 437 -0.54 -8.88 7.72
C SER A 437 -1.60 -9.21 8.78
N ASN A 438 -2.09 -10.44 8.76
CA ASN A 438 -3.04 -10.94 9.74
C ASN A 438 -2.43 -11.04 11.14
N PHE A 439 -1.19 -11.51 11.27
CA PHE A 439 -0.52 -11.59 12.55
C PHE A 439 -0.17 -10.20 13.11
N LEU A 440 0.19 -9.25 12.26
CA LEU A 440 0.38 -7.86 12.66
C LEU A 440 -0.94 -7.24 13.14
N LEU A 441 -2.05 -7.51 12.44
CA LEU A 441 -3.40 -7.10 12.85
C LEU A 441 -3.75 -7.66 14.23
N PHE A 442 -3.50 -8.96 14.46
CA PHE A 442 -3.68 -9.58 15.77
C PHE A 442 -2.88 -8.87 16.85
N CYS A 443 -1.61 -8.54 16.59
CA CYS A 443 -0.72 -7.96 17.59
C CYS A 443 -0.95 -6.47 17.87
N THR A 444 -1.38 -5.71 16.85
CA THR A 444 -1.36 -4.23 16.91
C THR A 444 -2.72 -3.58 16.58
N GLY A 445 -3.68 -4.36 16.12
CA GLY A 445 -4.94 -3.83 15.58
C GLY A 445 -4.80 -3.18 14.21
N SER A 446 -3.64 -3.25 13.56
CA SER A 446 -3.38 -2.75 12.20
C SER A 446 -2.75 -3.83 11.33
N SER A 447 -3.29 -4.05 10.13
CA SER A 447 -2.75 -5.01 9.16
C SER A 447 -1.58 -4.44 8.34
N ARG A 448 -1.20 -3.19 8.57
CA ARG A 448 -0.20 -2.45 7.79
C ARG A 448 0.83 -1.79 8.68
N VAL A 449 2.05 -1.70 8.17
CA VAL A 449 3.16 -1.02 8.84
C VAL A 449 3.09 0.47 8.53
N PRO A 450 3.31 1.37 9.51
CA PRO A 450 3.48 2.80 9.24
C PRO A 450 4.60 3.05 8.23
N ILE A 451 4.54 4.18 7.55
CA ILE A 451 5.49 4.52 6.48
C ILE A 451 6.94 4.55 6.95
N GLY A 452 7.18 4.97 8.18
CA GLY A 452 8.50 4.97 8.78
C GLY A 452 9.02 3.58 9.17
N GLY A 453 8.29 2.49 8.87
CA GLY A 453 8.62 1.14 9.33
C GLY A 453 8.21 0.91 10.79
N PHE A 454 8.66 -0.20 11.36
CA PHE A 454 8.32 -0.59 12.73
C PHE A 454 8.85 0.36 13.81
N LYS A 455 9.88 1.16 13.50
CA LYS A 455 10.37 2.23 14.40
C LYS A 455 9.32 3.33 14.64
N SER A 456 8.38 3.47 13.72
CA SER A 456 7.31 4.49 13.73
C SER A 456 5.96 3.90 14.11
N LEU A 457 5.91 2.69 14.69
CA LEU A 457 4.69 2.18 15.30
C LEU A 457 4.23 3.14 16.39
N GLU A 458 2.95 3.48 16.34
CA GLU A 458 2.33 4.39 17.30
C GLU A 458 1.38 3.62 18.22
N SER A 459 1.30 4.06 19.45
CA SER A 459 0.21 3.67 20.35
C SER A 459 -1.09 4.36 19.92
N ASN A 460 -2.18 3.99 20.53
CA ASN A 460 -3.50 4.59 20.28
C ASN A 460 -3.60 6.08 20.53
N ARG A 461 -2.63 6.65 21.21
CA ARG A 461 -2.56 8.11 21.50
C ARG A 461 -1.62 8.85 20.54
N GLY A 462 -1.22 8.23 19.44
CA GLY A 462 -0.30 8.80 18.45
C GLY A 462 1.14 8.99 18.98
N GLN A 463 1.48 8.38 20.11
CA GLN A 463 2.85 8.34 20.61
C GLN A 463 3.56 7.13 20.03
N ILE A 464 4.84 7.29 19.68
CA ILE A 464 5.66 6.18 19.21
C ILE A 464 5.70 5.10 20.31
N SER A 465 5.21 3.91 19.97
CA SER A 465 5.21 2.73 20.83
C SER A 465 5.71 1.54 20.02
N LYS A 466 6.98 1.19 20.24
CA LYS A 466 7.60 0.05 19.57
C LYS A 466 6.87 -1.24 19.91
N PHE A 467 6.97 -2.23 19.03
CA PHE A 467 6.48 -3.56 19.30
C PHE A 467 7.20 -4.17 20.51
N GLU A 468 6.45 -4.77 21.43
CA GLU A 468 7.00 -5.38 22.63
C GLU A 468 6.67 -6.87 22.69
N ILE A 469 7.67 -7.70 23.03
CA ILE A 469 7.47 -9.09 23.39
C ILE A 469 7.79 -9.26 24.87
N VAL A 470 6.79 -9.71 25.63
CA VAL A 470 6.89 -9.87 27.08
C VAL A 470 6.83 -11.36 27.44
N LYS A 471 7.77 -11.82 28.25
CA LYS A 471 7.80 -13.19 28.74
C LYS A 471 6.65 -13.45 29.72
N ILE A 472 5.90 -14.51 29.48
CA ILE A 472 4.94 -15.06 30.43
C ILE A 472 5.23 -16.54 30.68
N ASN A 473 4.72 -17.06 31.80
CA ASN A 473 4.97 -18.44 32.20
C ASN A 473 4.22 -19.42 31.29
N TYR A 474 4.95 -20.42 30.78
CA TYR A 474 4.36 -21.57 30.13
C TYR A 474 3.77 -22.50 31.19
N LYS A 475 2.55 -23.00 30.96
CA LYS A 475 1.85 -23.94 31.86
C LYS A 475 1.79 -25.31 31.20
N PRO A 476 2.58 -26.31 31.67
CA PRO A 476 2.53 -27.68 31.14
C PRO A 476 1.13 -28.29 31.28
N GLY A 477 0.69 -29.05 30.27
CA GLY A 477 -0.56 -29.81 30.31
C GLY A 477 -1.82 -28.99 29.99
N VAL A 478 -1.69 -27.71 29.70
CA VAL A 478 -2.78 -26.85 29.21
C VAL A 478 -2.36 -26.13 27.91
N LYS A 479 -3.33 -25.74 27.08
CA LYS A 479 -3.03 -24.96 25.91
C LYS A 479 -2.55 -23.56 26.33
N ASN A 480 -1.37 -23.18 25.86
CA ASN A 480 -0.81 -21.86 26.09
C ASN A 480 -1.02 -21.03 24.82
N PHE A 481 -1.91 -20.05 24.88
CA PHE A 481 -2.19 -19.16 23.76
C PHE A 481 -1.32 -17.90 23.82
N LEU A 482 -1.06 -17.30 22.67
CA LEU A 482 -0.53 -15.96 22.57
C LEU A 482 -1.56 -14.98 23.11
N ARG A 483 -1.12 -13.99 23.89
CA ARG A 483 -1.98 -12.90 24.37
C ARG A 483 -1.44 -11.58 23.83
N VAL A 484 -2.34 -10.69 23.47
CA VAL A 484 -1.96 -9.42 22.89
C VAL A 484 -2.61 -8.24 23.62
N HIS A 485 -1.89 -7.14 23.67
CA HIS A 485 -2.37 -5.85 24.15
C HIS A 485 -2.17 -4.84 23.00
N THR A 486 -3.11 -4.81 22.09
CA THR A 486 -3.03 -4.05 20.83
C THR A 486 -2.82 -2.55 21.06
N CYS A 487 -3.35 -2.01 22.17
CA CYS A 487 -3.16 -0.62 22.57
C CYS A 487 -1.69 -0.22 22.79
N PHE A 488 -0.85 -1.19 23.14
CA PHE A 488 0.55 -0.99 23.45
C PHE A 488 1.48 -1.68 22.45
N ASN A 489 0.95 -2.24 21.35
CA ASN A 489 1.68 -3.08 20.40
C ASN A 489 2.46 -4.22 21.11
N ARG A 490 1.83 -4.85 22.10
CA ARG A 490 2.49 -5.82 22.99
C ARG A 490 1.97 -7.22 22.76
N LEU A 491 2.91 -8.17 22.65
CA LEU A 491 2.68 -9.61 22.62
C LEU A 491 3.21 -10.25 23.92
N ASP A 492 2.34 -10.90 24.66
CA ASP A 492 2.73 -11.79 25.77
C ASP A 492 3.02 -13.18 25.21
N LEU A 493 4.29 -13.58 25.26
CA LEU A 493 4.80 -14.80 24.68
C LEU A 493 5.14 -15.79 25.78
N PRO A 494 4.45 -16.96 25.86
CA PRO A 494 4.84 -18.05 26.77
C PRO A 494 6.22 -18.61 26.40
N GLU A 495 6.93 -19.10 27.42
CA GLU A 495 8.22 -19.78 27.23
C GLU A 495 8.00 -21.19 26.68
N TYR A 496 7.61 -21.30 25.40
CA TYR A 496 7.36 -22.57 24.73
C TYR A 496 8.60 -23.46 24.76
N PRO A 497 8.45 -24.77 25.11
CA PRO A 497 9.57 -25.68 25.22
C PRO A 497 10.22 -26.01 23.88
N ASP A 498 9.45 -25.94 22.80
CA ASP A 498 9.93 -26.21 21.46
C ASP A 498 9.23 -25.30 20.40
N LYS A 499 9.71 -25.42 19.18
CA LYS A 499 9.21 -24.63 18.05
C LYS A 499 7.82 -25.08 17.60
N TYR A 500 7.49 -26.37 17.75
CA TYR A 500 6.22 -26.91 17.28
C TYR A 500 5.04 -26.32 18.05
N ASP A 501 5.13 -26.28 19.39
CA ASP A 501 4.11 -25.68 20.26
C ASP A 501 3.90 -24.19 19.92
N LEU A 502 4.98 -23.48 19.57
CA LEU A 502 4.92 -22.09 19.15
C LEU A 502 4.25 -21.92 17.76
N GLU A 503 4.57 -22.81 16.80
CA GLU A 503 3.93 -22.80 15.47
C GLU A 503 2.42 -23.02 15.59
N GLU A 504 2.00 -23.97 16.41
CA GLU A 504 0.58 -24.24 16.67
C GLU A 504 -0.11 -23.04 17.34
N ALA A 505 0.56 -22.35 18.25
CA ALA A 505 0.01 -21.15 18.89
C ALA A 505 -0.14 -19.98 17.91
N VAL A 506 0.83 -19.76 17.02
CA VAL A 506 0.75 -18.75 15.95
C VAL A 506 -0.36 -19.10 14.97
N LYS A 507 -0.44 -20.36 14.55
CA LYS A 507 -1.51 -20.83 13.65
C LYS A 507 -2.88 -20.64 14.27
N PHE A 508 -3.05 -21.00 15.54
CA PHE A 508 -4.29 -20.77 16.27
C PHE A 508 -4.67 -19.29 16.32
N ALA A 509 -3.69 -18.40 16.57
CA ALA A 509 -3.91 -16.96 16.56
C ALA A 509 -4.39 -16.45 15.18
N LEU A 510 -3.83 -16.97 14.08
CA LEU A 510 -4.23 -16.62 12.72
C LEU A 510 -5.63 -17.14 12.36
N GLU A 511 -5.98 -18.34 12.78
CA GLU A 511 -7.28 -18.97 12.50
C GLU A 511 -8.44 -18.33 13.29
N ASN A 512 -8.17 -17.81 14.48
CA ASN A 512 -9.18 -17.30 15.41
C ASN A 512 -9.32 -15.76 15.42
N GLN A 513 -8.58 -15.05 14.56
CA GLN A 513 -8.67 -13.61 14.41
C GLN A 513 -10.08 -13.09 14.07
N VAL A 514 -10.90 -13.92 13.43
CA VAL A 514 -12.25 -13.56 12.97
C VAL A 514 -13.26 -13.51 14.13
N LEU A 515 -12.92 -14.00 15.31
CA LEU A 515 -13.85 -14.21 16.43
C LEU A 515 -13.78 -13.20 17.56
N GLY A 516 -13.10 -12.07 17.37
CA GLY A 516 -13.08 -10.98 18.37
C GLY A 516 -12.02 -11.17 19.47
N TYR A 517 -11.40 -10.08 19.87
CA TYR A 517 -10.44 -9.96 20.95
C TYR A 517 -11.13 -10.19 22.31
N GLY A 518 -11.24 -11.43 22.72
CA GLY A 518 -11.88 -11.79 23.97
C GLY A 518 -11.60 -13.21 24.38
N ILE A 519 -10.29 -13.58 24.39
CA ILE A 519 -9.86 -14.77 25.12
C ILE A 519 -8.98 -14.26 26.27
N GLU A 520 -9.61 -13.92 27.41
CA GLU A 520 -8.96 -13.82 28.70
C GLU A 520 -8.62 -15.21 29.27
#